data_e18c3e245550314f79e14844333c7911
#
_entry.id   e18c3e245550314f79e14844333c7911
#
_cell.length_a   1.000
_cell.length_b   1.000
_cell.length_c   1.000
_cell.angle_alpha   90.00
_cell.angle_beta   90.00
_cell.angle_gamma   90.00
#
_symmetry.space_group_name_H-M   'P 1'
#
loop_
_entity.id
_entity.type
_entity.pdbx_description
1 polymer ?
#
loop_
_entity_poly.entity_id
_entity_poly.type
_entity_poly.pdbx_seq_one_letter_code
_entity_poly.pdbx_strand_id
1 'polypeptide(L)'
;KSFKDFKGLSDSSKRASIDLLELQHKLASLEERKAELKEEQNKIVPSNGIVRVYQRVHTALDKIMKAFEAAKNRNVEDFLRMLESQANLYLKKLNAEDFRGIIRIIKTADGSARINLYSSNNTPITNPGGAQKTTMYMSVLFAISNITTLKRDEDYPLIFDAPTSSFGEFKEDVFYNIIDNIDKQCIIFTKDLLKFDRETGERKLDYEKINQLSCSVYRIQKQAGYDEEDLSTIRTLTTKIK
;
A
#
# COMPACT_ATOMS: atom_id res chain seq x y z
N LYS A 1 -19.17 29.87 7.69
CA LYS A 1 -18.47 28.65 8.17
C LYS A 1 -17.00 28.62 7.69
N SER A 2 -16.74 28.83 6.41
CA SER A 2 -15.39 28.71 5.77
C SER A 2 -14.31 29.64 6.37
N PHE A 3 -14.63 30.87 6.75
CA PHE A 3 -13.64 31.84 7.28
C PHE A 3 -13.19 31.52 8.72
N LYS A 4 -14.08 30.96 9.56
CA LYS A 4 -13.72 30.50 10.92
C LYS A 4 -12.80 29.25 10.85
N ASP A 5 -13.07 28.37 9.91
CA ASP A 5 -12.26 27.16 9.70
C ASP A 5 -10.85 27.52 9.18
N PHE A 6 -10.75 28.50 8.30
CA PHE A 6 -9.46 29.01 7.80
C PHE A 6 -8.64 29.67 8.91
N LYS A 7 -9.26 30.47 9.78
CA LYS A 7 -8.59 31.10 10.92
C LYS A 7 -8.10 30.04 11.92
N GLY A 8 -8.91 29.02 12.22
CA GLY A 8 -8.53 27.91 13.07
C GLY A 8 -7.35 27.10 12.53
N LEU A 9 -7.29 26.85 11.21
CA LEU A 9 -6.16 26.20 10.56
C LEU A 9 -4.91 27.06 10.55
N SER A 10 -5.04 28.38 10.35
CA SER A 10 -3.92 29.33 10.41
C SER A 10 -3.33 29.38 11.82
N ASP A 11 -4.16 29.44 12.86
CA ASP A 11 -3.71 29.46 14.24
C ASP A 11 -3.07 28.13 14.67
N SER A 12 -3.59 26.99 14.21
CA SER A 12 -3.00 25.68 14.42
C SER A 12 -1.63 25.56 13.73
N SER A 13 -1.51 26.05 12.49
CA SER A 13 -0.24 26.08 11.76
C SER A 13 0.80 26.94 12.45
N LYS A 14 0.41 28.12 12.98
CA LYS A 14 1.32 28.98 13.75
C LYS A 14 1.79 28.30 15.04
N ARG A 15 0.88 27.66 15.79
CA ARG A 15 1.26 26.91 17.00
C ARG A 15 2.23 25.79 16.67
N ALA A 16 1.95 24.98 15.65
CA ALA A 16 2.85 23.92 15.22
C ALA A 16 4.24 24.44 14.81
N SER A 17 4.32 25.64 14.19
CA SER A 17 5.58 26.27 13.85
C SER A 17 6.36 26.74 15.09
N ILE A 18 5.67 27.25 16.11
CA ILE A 18 6.28 27.65 17.39
C ILE A 18 6.81 26.41 18.12
N ASP A 19 5.98 25.37 18.24
CA ASP A 19 6.35 24.10 18.87
C ASP A 19 7.57 23.46 18.17
N LEU A 20 7.63 23.56 16.85
CA LEU A 20 8.77 23.06 16.05
C LEU A 20 10.07 23.84 16.37
N LEU A 21 9.99 25.16 16.49
CA LEU A 21 11.12 26.00 16.88
C LEU A 21 11.60 25.69 18.31
N GLU A 22 10.66 25.52 19.24
CA GLU A 22 10.99 25.15 20.62
C GLU A 22 11.67 23.78 20.70
N LEU A 23 11.16 22.80 19.95
CA LEU A 23 11.76 21.47 19.86
C LEU A 23 13.15 21.51 19.22
N GLN A 24 13.36 22.34 18.20
CA GLN A 24 14.69 22.54 17.59
C GLN A 24 15.69 23.17 18.58
N HIS A 25 15.27 24.17 19.34
CA HIS A 25 16.10 24.77 20.40
C HIS A 25 16.44 23.75 21.48
N LYS A 26 15.45 22.95 21.93
CA LYS A 26 15.68 21.93 22.93
C LYS A 26 16.62 20.83 22.42
N LEU A 27 16.50 20.47 21.15
CA LEU A 27 17.39 19.49 20.53
C LEU A 27 18.82 20.00 20.47
N ALA A 28 19.03 21.24 20.04
CA ALA A 28 20.35 21.87 20.02
C ALA A 28 21.00 21.95 21.43
N SER A 29 20.21 22.33 22.45
CA SER A 29 20.71 22.37 23.84
C SER A 29 21.09 21.01 24.39
N LEU A 30 20.31 19.95 24.03
CA LEU A 30 20.60 18.57 24.41
C LEU A 30 21.82 18.01 23.68
N GLU A 31 22.04 18.40 22.42
CA GLU A 31 23.25 18.04 21.67
C GLU A 31 24.50 18.68 22.27
N GLU A 32 24.42 19.97 22.65
CA GLU A 32 25.51 20.69 23.35
C GLU A 32 25.82 20.01 24.69
N ARG A 33 24.80 19.75 25.51
CA ARG A 33 24.97 19.05 26.79
C ARG A 33 25.56 17.65 26.64
N LYS A 34 25.14 16.91 25.61
CA LYS A 34 25.70 15.60 25.24
C LYS A 34 27.20 15.72 24.87
N ALA A 35 27.59 16.79 24.16
CA ALA A 35 28.97 17.02 23.80
C ALA A 35 29.83 17.35 25.05
N GLU A 36 29.34 18.20 25.97
CA GLU A 36 29.98 18.48 27.24
C GLU A 36 30.19 17.23 28.09
N LEU A 37 29.12 16.44 28.30
CA LEU A 37 29.20 15.20 29.08
C LEU A 37 30.16 14.19 28.46
N LYS A 38 30.27 14.17 27.13
CA LYS A 38 31.19 13.31 26.41
C LYS A 38 32.65 13.77 26.62
N GLU A 39 32.87 15.06 26.69
CA GLU A 39 34.18 15.62 27.00
C GLU A 39 34.58 15.35 28.47
N GLU A 40 33.65 15.54 29.42
CA GLU A 40 33.86 15.16 30.83
C GLU A 40 34.15 13.66 30.99
N GLN A 41 33.39 12.79 30.31
CA GLN A 41 33.62 11.35 30.29
C GLN A 41 35.03 11.02 29.78
N ASN A 42 35.48 11.69 28.73
CA ASN A 42 36.86 11.49 28.20
C ASN A 42 37.94 11.93 29.16
N LYS A 43 37.69 12.96 30.03
CA LYS A 43 38.60 13.39 31.06
C LYS A 43 38.70 12.42 32.26
N ILE A 44 37.61 11.74 32.58
CA ILE A 44 37.49 10.80 33.71
C ILE A 44 38.04 9.40 33.35
N VAL A 45 38.16 9.07 32.08
CA VAL A 45 38.60 7.72 31.63
C VAL A 45 40.04 7.48 32.06
N PRO A 46 40.29 6.47 32.89
CA PRO A 46 41.64 6.13 33.33
C PRO A 46 42.55 5.80 32.14
N SER A 47 43.82 6.08 32.26
CA SER A 47 44.84 5.79 31.22
C SER A 47 45.08 4.30 30.95
N ASN A 48 44.19 3.42 31.44
CA ASN A 48 44.26 1.99 31.25
C ASN A 48 44.04 1.61 29.78
N GLY A 49 45.01 0.97 29.17
CA GLY A 49 45.00 0.59 27.76
C GLY A 49 43.80 -0.25 27.35
N ILE A 50 43.28 -1.10 28.26
CA ILE A 50 42.10 -1.94 28.04
C ILE A 50 40.84 -1.08 27.82
N VAL A 51 40.63 -0.03 28.63
CA VAL A 51 39.44 0.82 28.52
C VAL A 51 39.45 1.60 27.19
N ARG A 52 40.64 2.03 26.73
CA ARG A 52 40.79 2.67 25.40
C ARG A 52 40.43 1.74 24.26
N VAL A 53 40.75 0.45 24.36
CA VAL A 53 40.37 -0.57 23.34
C VAL A 53 38.87 -0.71 23.31
N TYR A 54 38.19 -0.88 24.46
CA TYR A 54 36.72 -0.97 24.53
C TYR A 54 36.04 0.28 23.97
N GLN A 55 36.54 1.48 24.24
CA GLN A 55 36.00 2.72 23.69
C GLN A 55 36.14 2.79 22.17
N ARG A 56 37.27 2.37 21.62
CA ARG A 56 37.46 2.29 20.16
C ARG A 56 36.51 1.31 19.52
N VAL A 57 36.35 0.12 20.12
CA VAL A 57 35.39 -0.88 19.64
C VAL A 57 33.97 -0.35 19.70
N HIS A 58 33.55 0.26 20.83
CA HIS A 58 32.22 0.84 20.97
C HIS A 58 31.99 1.94 19.93
N THR A 59 32.94 2.83 19.72
CA THR A 59 32.84 3.90 18.71
C THR A 59 32.75 3.32 17.29
N ALA A 60 33.48 2.26 16.99
CA ALA A 60 33.40 1.59 15.69
C ALA A 60 32.03 0.94 15.48
N LEU A 61 31.50 0.23 16.49
CA LEU A 61 30.18 -0.38 16.45
C LEU A 61 29.06 0.65 16.31
N ASP A 62 29.13 1.79 17.03
CA ASP A 62 28.18 2.88 16.92
C ASP A 62 28.15 3.49 15.49
N LYS A 63 29.34 3.67 14.88
CA LYS A 63 29.43 4.11 13.49
C LYS A 63 28.80 3.12 12.51
N ILE A 64 29.08 1.83 12.70
CA ILE A 64 28.50 0.74 11.88
C ILE A 64 26.98 0.76 12.02
N MET A 65 26.47 0.79 13.25
CA MET A 65 25.04 0.83 13.52
C MET A 65 24.35 2.03 12.86
N LYS A 66 24.91 3.22 12.98
CA LYS A 66 24.40 4.44 12.32
C LYS A 66 24.43 4.32 10.79
N ALA A 67 25.47 3.70 10.22
CA ALA A 67 25.55 3.48 8.79
C ALA A 67 24.46 2.52 8.31
N PHE A 68 24.19 1.43 9.06
CA PHE A 68 23.09 0.52 8.76
C PHE A 68 21.71 1.17 8.87
N GLU A 69 21.47 1.98 9.91
CA GLU A 69 20.22 2.72 10.06
C GLU A 69 20.02 3.72 8.92
N ALA A 70 21.05 4.45 8.54
CA ALA A 70 20.99 5.37 7.41
C ALA A 70 20.72 4.64 6.09
N ALA A 71 21.37 3.50 5.85
CA ALA A 71 21.14 2.67 4.67
C ALA A 71 19.73 2.10 4.66
N LYS A 72 19.23 1.57 5.80
CA LYS A 72 17.85 1.09 5.94
C LYS A 72 16.83 2.18 5.62
N ASN A 73 17.00 3.38 6.19
CA ASN A 73 16.08 4.49 5.96
C ASN A 73 16.07 4.91 4.49
N ARG A 74 17.24 5.01 3.86
CA ARG A 74 17.36 5.31 2.43
C ARG A 74 16.67 4.25 1.57
N ASN A 75 16.92 2.97 1.85
CA ASN A 75 16.28 1.87 1.10
C ASN A 75 14.75 1.90 1.22
N VAL A 76 14.22 2.20 2.40
CA VAL A 76 12.77 2.35 2.60
C VAL A 76 12.23 3.53 1.79
N GLU A 77 12.88 4.69 1.82
CA GLU A 77 12.47 5.87 1.07
C GLU A 77 12.49 5.63 -0.44
N ASP A 78 13.57 5.02 -0.93
CA ASP A 78 13.71 4.69 -2.35
C ASP A 78 12.66 3.66 -2.79
N PHE A 79 12.36 2.66 -1.93
CA PHE A 79 11.28 1.71 -2.17
C PHE A 79 9.92 2.41 -2.25
N LEU A 80 9.60 3.30 -1.29
CA LEU A 80 8.31 4.00 -1.29
C LEU A 80 8.14 4.92 -2.50
N ARG A 81 9.21 5.61 -2.93
CA ARG A 81 9.20 6.43 -4.15
C ARG A 81 8.96 5.58 -5.40
N MET A 82 9.63 4.43 -5.51
CA MET A 82 9.45 3.51 -6.63
C MET A 82 8.03 2.94 -6.62
N LEU A 83 7.51 2.55 -5.45
CA LEU A 83 6.14 2.06 -5.27
C LEU A 83 5.12 3.12 -5.68
N GLU A 84 5.28 4.37 -5.24
CA GLU A 84 4.43 5.50 -5.62
C GLU A 84 4.42 5.70 -7.13
N SER A 85 5.60 5.68 -7.75
CA SER A 85 5.74 5.84 -9.20
C SER A 85 5.02 4.73 -9.96
N GLN A 86 5.25 3.47 -9.60
CA GLN A 86 4.60 2.31 -10.24
C GLN A 86 3.09 2.28 -9.99
N ALA A 87 2.65 2.58 -8.77
CA ALA A 87 1.22 2.65 -8.44
C ALA A 87 0.50 3.71 -9.29
N ASN A 88 1.13 4.86 -9.55
CA ASN A 88 0.56 5.88 -10.41
C ASN A 88 0.48 5.46 -11.88
N LEU A 89 1.39 4.61 -12.38
CA LEU A 89 1.26 4.03 -13.71
C LEU A 89 0.02 3.12 -13.82
N TYR A 90 -0.21 2.26 -12.82
CA TYR A 90 -1.41 1.42 -12.78
C TYR A 90 -2.68 2.23 -12.56
N LEU A 91 -2.65 3.25 -11.69
CA LEU A 91 -3.78 4.16 -11.49
C LEU A 91 -4.19 4.83 -12.80
N LYS A 92 -3.22 5.29 -13.59
CA LYS A 92 -3.47 5.90 -14.90
C LYS A 92 -4.12 4.92 -15.87
N LYS A 93 -3.70 3.64 -15.87
CA LYS A 93 -4.31 2.59 -16.70
C LYS A 93 -5.75 2.33 -16.28
N LEU A 94 -5.99 2.06 -14.99
CA LEU A 94 -7.31 1.74 -14.44
C LEU A 94 -8.31 2.92 -14.50
N ASN A 95 -7.83 4.16 -14.57
CA ASN A 95 -8.64 5.37 -14.64
C ASN A 95 -8.51 6.10 -16.00
N ALA A 96 -8.28 5.39 -17.10
CA ALA A 96 -7.98 6.03 -18.39
C ALA A 96 -9.06 7.01 -18.86
N GLU A 97 -10.34 6.76 -18.54
CA GLU A 97 -11.48 7.59 -18.94
C GLU A 97 -12.13 8.36 -17.78
N ASP A 98 -11.61 8.16 -16.57
CA ASP A 98 -12.20 8.73 -15.36
C ASP A 98 -11.33 9.80 -14.70
N PHE A 99 -11.41 9.80 -13.37
CA PHE A 99 -10.71 10.68 -12.48
C PHE A 99 -9.18 10.60 -12.62
N ARG A 100 -8.56 11.72 -12.96
CA ARG A 100 -7.10 11.88 -12.99
C ARG A 100 -6.59 12.24 -11.60
N GLY A 101 -6.38 11.23 -10.76
CA GLY A 101 -5.78 11.39 -9.44
C GLY A 101 -4.32 10.98 -9.40
N ILE A 102 -3.72 11.26 -8.26
CA ILE A 102 -2.32 10.91 -7.94
C ILE A 102 -2.31 10.18 -6.60
N ILE A 103 -1.68 9.02 -6.57
CA ILE A 103 -1.37 8.31 -5.32
C ILE A 103 -0.12 8.93 -4.72
N ARG A 104 -0.18 9.23 -3.42
CA ARG A 104 0.98 9.61 -2.60
C ARG A 104 1.16 8.61 -1.48
N ILE A 105 2.39 8.13 -1.31
CA ILE A 105 2.76 7.18 -0.27
C ILE A 105 3.71 7.88 0.70
N ILE A 106 3.23 8.14 1.91
CA ILE A 106 3.94 8.94 2.91
C ILE A 106 4.35 8.04 4.06
N LYS A 107 5.65 8.05 4.39
CA LYS A 107 6.15 7.40 5.60
C LYS A 107 5.67 8.19 6.82
N THR A 108 5.05 7.51 7.77
CA THR A 108 4.58 8.09 9.03
C THR A 108 5.68 8.02 10.10
N ALA A 109 5.54 8.80 11.17
CA ALA A 109 6.52 8.88 12.24
C ALA A 109 6.74 7.56 12.99
N ASP A 110 5.70 6.70 13.02
CA ASP A 110 5.75 5.35 13.60
C ASP A 110 6.43 4.32 12.69
N GLY A 111 6.91 4.73 11.51
CA GLY A 111 7.58 3.87 10.54
C GLY A 111 6.64 3.12 9.60
N SER A 112 5.31 3.32 9.73
CA SER A 112 4.34 2.79 8.77
C SER A 112 4.28 3.65 7.49
N ALA A 113 3.56 3.19 6.47
CA ALA A 113 3.30 3.95 5.26
C ALA A 113 1.80 4.23 5.12
N ARG A 114 1.43 5.46 4.81
CA ARG A 114 0.06 5.86 4.52
C ARG A 114 -0.11 6.15 3.05
N ILE A 115 -1.13 5.52 2.46
CA ILE A 115 -1.51 5.68 1.06
C ILE A 115 -2.65 6.69 0.99
N ASN A 116 -2.47 7.77 0.25
CA ASN A 116 -3.46 8.82 0.07
C ASN A 116 -3.69 9.09 -1.41
N LEU A 117 -4.93 9.45 -1.76
CA LEU A 117 -5.30 9.86 -3.10
C LEU A 117 -5.40 11.38 -3.15
N TYR A 118 -4.83 11.97 -4.18
CA TYR A 118 -4.86 13.40 -4.45
C TYR A 118 -5.50 13.68 -5.81
N SER A 119 -6.10 14.86 -5.96
CA SER A 119 -6.54 15.35 -7.26
C SER A 119 -5.32 15.74 -8.12
N SER A 120 -5.56 15.98 -9.42
CA SER A 120 -4.55 16.51 -10.34
C SER A 120 -3.93 17.83 -9.87
N ASN A 121 -4.68 18.63 -9.09
CA ASN A 121 -4.23 19.88 -8.49
C ASN A 121 -3.51 19.70 -7.14
N ASN A 122 -3.10 18.46 -6.81
CA ASN A 122 -2.41 18.12 -5.58
C ASN A 122 -3.21 18.40 -4.28
N THR A 123 -4.55 18.39 -4.38
CA THR A 123 -5.45 18.51 -3.22
C THR A 123 -5.80 17.11 -2.70
N PRO A 124 -5.63 16.81 -1.40
CA PRO A 124 -5.94 15.50 -0.85
C PRO A 124 -7.44 15.21 -0.92
N ILE A 125 -7.79 14.00 -1.34
CA ILE A 125 -9.16 13.49 -1.36
C ILE A 125 -9.40 12.74 -0.07
N THR A 126 -10.10 13.37 0.86
CA THR A 126 -10.34 12.82 2.20
C THR A 126 -11.34 11.67 2.22
N ASN A 127 -12.32 11.68 1.31
CA ASN A 127 -13.36 10.65 1.19
C ASN A 127 -13.50 10.19 -0.27
N PRO A 128 -12.57 9.35 -0.77
CA PRO A 128 -12.71 8.78 -2.11
C PRO A 128 -13.94 7.86 -2.17
N GLY A 129 -14.67 7.90 -3.27
CA GLY A 129 -15.76 6.96 -3.54
C GLY A 129 -15.27 5.51 -3.56
N GLY A 130 -16.21 4.56 -3.45
CA GLY A 130 -15.87 3.13 -3.39
C GLY A 130 -14.97 2.68 -4.55
N ALA A 131 -15.36 2.99 -5.78
CA ALA A 131 -14.57 2.67 -6.98
C ALA A 131 -13.18 3.32 -6.97
N GLN A 132 -13.06 4.59 -6.55
CA GLN A 132 -11.78 5.29 -6.47
C GLN A 132 -10.85 4.65 -5.44
N LYS A 133 -11.41 4.26 -4.30
CA LYS A 133 -10.68 3.60 -3.22
C LYS A 133 -10.19 2.22 -3.66
N THR A 134 -11.05 1.43 -4.29
CA THR A 134 -10.69 0.13 -4.86
C THR A 134 -9.60 0.28 -5.92
N THR A 135 -9.76 1.22 -6.86
CA THR A 135 -8.77 1.47 -7.91
C THR A 135 -7.41 1.87 -7.31
N MET A 136 -7.41 2.73 -6.28
CA MET A 136 -6.17 3.12 -5.59
C MET A 136 -5.45 1.91 -4.97
N TYR A 137 -6.16 1.08 -4.22
CA TYR A 137 -5.55 -0.11 -3.59
C TYR A 137 -5.09 -1.15 -4.61
N MET A 138 -5.86 -1.37 -5.69
CA MET A 138 -5.46 -2.25 -6.78
C MET A 138 -4.18 -1.76 -7.47
N SER A 139 -4.10 -0.46 -7.72
CA SER A 139 -2.90 0.15 -8.32
C SER A 139 -1.65 -0.09 -7.47
N VAL A 140 -1.77 0.04 -6.14
CA VAL A 140 -0.66 -0.23 -5.21
C VAL A 140 -0.34 -1.72 -5.16
N LEU A 141 -1.35 -2.59 -5.15
CA LEU A 141 -1.15 -4.05 -5.14
C LEU A 141 -0.41 -4.53 -6.40
N PHE A 142 -0.82 -4.06 -7.58
CA PHE A 142 -0.12 -4.36 -8.83
C PHE A 142 1.31 -3.81 -8.86
N ALA A 143 1.53 -2.62 -8.30
CA ALA A 143 2.86 -2.05 -8.17
C ALA A 143 3.77 -2.88 -7.26
N ILE A 144 3.27 -3.31 -6.09
CA ILE A 144 3.99 -4.21 -5.18
C ILE A 144 4.32 -5.52 -5.90
N SER A 145 3.34 -6.11 -6.56
CA SER A 145 3.52 -7.36 -7.30
C SER A 145 4.63 -7.23 -8.36
N ASN A 146 4.60 -6.17 -9.16
CA ASN A 146 5.61 -5.91 -10.18
C ASN A 146 7.01 -5.71 -9.58
N ILE A 147 7.14 -4.92 -8.52
CA ILE A 147 8.42 -4.66 -7.86
C ILE A 147 8.98 -5.93 -7.22
N THR A 148 8.15 -6.77 -6.61
CA THR A 148 8.61 -8.02 -5.99
C THR A 148 9.10 -9.01 -7.02
N THR A 149 8.45 -9.14 -8.17
CA THR A 149 8.92 -9.98 -9.28
C THR A 149 10.29 -9.53 -9.78
N LEU A 150 10.51 -8.21 -9.89
CA LEU A 150 11.80 -7.66 -10.36
C LEU A 150 12.95 -7.81 -9.35
N LYS A 151 12.66 -7.96 -8.06
CA LYS A 151 13.68 -7.93 -6.98
C LYS A 151 13.90 -9.26 -6.26
N ARG A 152 12.99 -10.21 -6.40
CA ARG A 152 13.02 -11.50 -5.71
C ARG A 152 12.57 -12.60 -6.66
N ASP A 153 13.27 -13.72 -6.64
CA ASP A 153 12.90 -14.94 -7.38
C ASP A 153 11.69 -15.68 -6.73
N GLU A 154 10.96 -15.01 -5.84
CA GLU A 154 9.81 -15.60 -5.14
C GLU A 154 8.51 -15.14 -5.79
N ASP A 155 7.75 -16.10 -6.32
CA ASP A 155 6.44 -15.89 -6.91
C ASP A 155 5.34 -16.22 -5.91
N TYR A 156 4.63 -15.19 -5.45
CA TYR A 156 3.42 -15.34 -4.65
C TYR A 156 2.19 -15.18 -5.55
N PRO A 157 1.21 -16.11 -5.49
CA PRO A 157 -0.03 -15.95 -6.21
C PRO A 157 -0.82 -14.75 -5.70
N LEU A 158 -1.47 -14.04 -6.60
CA LEU A 158 -2.42 -12.98 -6.27
C LEU A 158 -3.81 -13.60 -6.15
N ILE A 159 -4.46 -13.36 -5.01
CA ILE A 159 -5.82 -13.85 -4.76
C ILE A 159 -6.73 -12.64 -4.62
N PHE A 160 -7.77 -12.59 -5.43
CA PHE A 160 -8.76 -11.53 -5.45
C PHE A 160 -10.14 -12.07 -5.11
N ASP A 161 -10.82 -11.41 -4.19
CA ASP A 161 -12.23 -11.69 -3.86
C ASP A 161 -13.09 -10.51 -4.31
N ALA A 162 -13.91 -10.73 -5.32
CA ALA A 162 -14.80 -9.76 -5.95
C ALA A 162 -14.14 -8.38 -6.24
N PRO A 163 -12.96 -8.34 -6.89
CA PRO A 163 -12.17 -7.13 -7.03
C PRO A 163 -12.86 -6.03 -7.83
N THR A 164 -13.74 -6.41 -8.74
CA THR A 164 -14.42 -5.55 -9.69
C THR A 164 -15.82 -5.11 -9.23
N SER A 165 -16.26 -5.54 -8.04
CA SER A 165 -17.60 -5.31 -7.52
C SER A 165 -18.05 -3.83 -7.46
N SER A 166 -17.09 -2.90 -7.43
CA SER A 166 -17.31 -1.46 -7.45
C SER A 166 -16.97 -0.78 -8.78
N PHE A 167 -16.60 -1.58 -9.80
CA PHE A 167 -16.23 -1.08 -11.13
C PHE A 167 -17.42 -1.06 -12.08
N GLY A 168 -17.38 -0.16 -13.06
CA GLY A 168 -18.20 -0.24 -14.24
C GLY A 168 -17.53 -1.14 -15.29
N GLU A 169 -18.28 -1.53 -16.31
CA GLU A 169 -17.87 -2.48 -17.35
C GLU A 169 -16.50 -2.16 -17.97
N PHE A 170 -16.25 -0.89 -18.30
CA PHE A 170 -14.98 -0.46 -18.87
C PHE A 170 -13.77 -0.74 -17.92
N LYS A 171 -13.92 -0.44 -16.62
CA LYS A 171 -12.84 -0.68 -15.65
C LYS A 171 -12.63 -2.17 -15.38
N GLU A 172 -13.68 -2.96 -15.46
CA GLU A 172 -13.63 -4.39 -15.37
C GLU A 172 -12.77 -4.97 -16.50
N ASP A 173 -12.99 -4.54 -17.73
CA ASP A 173 -12.20 -4.97 -18.89
C ASP A 173 -10.73 -4.58 -18.77
N VAL A 174 -10.46 -3.36 -18.30
CA VAL A 174 -9.09 -2.89 -18.07
C VAL A 174 -8.41 -3.71 -16.95
N PHE A 175 -9.14 -4.04 -15.90
CA PHE A 175 -8.63 -4.89 -14.81
C PHE A 175 -8.21 -6.27 -15.34
N TYR A 176 -9.08 -6.95 -16.08
CA TYR A 176 -8.76 -8.26 -16.67
C TYR A 176 -7.61 -8.20 -17.65
N ASN A 177 -7.52 -7.13 -18.45
CA ASN A 177 -6.38 -6.92 -19.36
C ASN A 177 -5.06 -6.73 -18.59
N ILE A 178 -5.08 -6.03 -17.45
CA ILE A 178 -3.88 -5.92 -16.60
C ILE A 178 -3.50 -7.30 -16.06
N ILE A 179 -4.46 -8.08 -15.56
CA ILE A 179 -4.23 -9.44 -15.03
C ILE A 179 -3.62 -10.36 -16.07
N ASP A 180 -4.12 -10.36 -17.29
CA ASP A 180 -3.60 -11.17 -18.39
C ASP A 180 -2.14 -10.85 -18.76
N ASN A 181 -1.68 -9.64 -18.43
CA ASN A 181 -0.31 -9.20 -18.69
C ASN A 181 0.61 -9.25 -17.44
N ILE A 182 0.12 -9.75 -16.31
CA ILE A 182 0.96 -9.97 -15.13
C ILE A 182 1.55 -11.38 -15.21
N ASP A 183 2.88 -11.46 -15.17
CA ASP A 183 3.62 -12.73 -15.13
C ASP A 183 3.56 -13.35 -13.72
N LYS A 184 2.34 -13.66 -13.27
CA LYS A 184 2.06 -14.28 -11.96
C LYS A 184 0.78 -15.09 -12.00
N GLN A 185 0.73 -16.12 -11.15
CA GLN A 185 -0.52 -16.84 -10.92
C GLN A 185 -1.53 -15.92 -10.24
N CYS A 186 -2.70 -15.75 -10.86
CA CYS A 186 -3.82 -15.00 -10.30
C CYS A 186 -5.02 -15.92 -10.08
N ILE A 187 -5.62 -15.85 -8.91
CA ILE A 187 -6.87 -16.55 -8.57
C ILE A 187 -7.93 -15.49 -8.28
N ILE A 188 -9.00 -15.48 -9.04
CA ILE A 188 -10.04 -14.45 -8.94
C ILE A 188 -11.38 -15.11 -8.64
N PHE A 189 -11.97 -14.78 -7.51
CA PHE A 189 -13.35 -15.13 -7.20
C PHE A 189 -14.25 -13.97 -7.64
N THR A 190 -15.16 -14.22 -8.58
CA THR A 190 -15.99 -13.15 -9.13
C THR A 190 -17.37 -13.64 -9.51
N LYS A 191 -18.32 -12.71 -9.63
CA LYS A 191 -19.65 -12.93 -10.22
C LYS A 191 -19.79 -12.24 -11.59
N ASP A 192 -18.75 -11.60 -12.10
CA ASP A 192 -18.77 -10.83 -13.35
C ASP A 192 -18.99 -11.71 -14.60
N LEU A 193 -18.73 -13.02 -14.46
CA LEU A 193 -18.96 -14.01 -15.50
C LEU A 193 -20.38 -14.58 -15.48
N LEU A 194 -21.30 -13.95 -14.73
CA LEU A 194 -22.70 -14.30 -14.66
C LEU A 194 -23.56 -13.20 -15.28
N LYS A 195 -24.36 -13.53 -16.26
CA LYS A 195 -25.34 -12.64 -16.88
C LYS A 195 -26.72 -12.89 -16.26
N PHE A 196 -27.41 -11.82 -15.91
CA PHE A 196 -28.79 -11.93 -15.42
C PHE A 196 -29.74 -12.11 -16.58
N ASP A 197 -30.45 -13.24 -16.60
CA ASP A 197 -31.51 -13.52 -17.55
C ASP A 197 -32.82 -12.92 -17.02
N ARG A 198 -33.32 -11.91 -17.72
CA ARG A 198 -34.55 -11.17 -17.33
C ARG A 198 -35.83 -12.03 -17.50
N GLU A 199 -35.79 -13.02 -18.37
CA GLU A 199 -36.97 -13.87 -18.64
C GLU A 199 -37.12 -14.94 -17.56
N THR A 200 -36.02 -15.54 -17.13
CA THR A 200 -36.05 -16.62 -16.12
C THR A 200 -35.80 -16.11 -14.70
N GLY A 201 -35.32 -14.88 -14.53
CA GLY A 201 -34.90 -14.35 -13.23
C GLY A 201 -33.61 -14.97 -12.68
N GLU A 202 -32.96 -15.82 -13.45
CA GLU A 202 -31.79 -16.59 -13.03
C GLU A 202 -30.47 -15.95 -13.53
N ARG A 203 -29.37 -16.27 -12.84
CA ARG A 203 -28.02 -15.92 -13.29
C ARG A 203 -27.45 -17.10 -14.09
N LYS A 204 -27.16 -16.86 -15.37
CA LYS A 204 -26.51 -17.82 -16.29
C LYS A 204 -25.08 -17.41 -16.56
N LEU A 205 -24.23 -18.40 -16.91
CA LEU A 205 -22.85 -18.13 -17.33
C LEU A 205 -22.81 -17.27 -18.60
N ASP A 206 -21.99 -16.23 -18.60
CA ASP A 206 -21.71 -15.43 -19.78
C ASP A 206 -20.56 -16.05 -20.57
N TYR A 207 -20.93 -16.96 -21.49
CA TYR A 207 -19.94 -17.65 -22.33
C TYR A 207 -19.19 -16.73 -23.28
N GLU A 208 -19.74 -15.57 -23.63
CA GLU A 208 -19.05 -14.57 -24.47
C GLU A 208 -17.83 -14.01 -23.71
N LYS A 209 -18.05 -13.56 -22.48
CA LYS A 209 -16.95 -13.10 -21.61
C LYS A 209 -15.96 -14.23 -21.27
N ILE A 210 -16.46 -15.42 -20.92
CA ILE A 210 -15.62 -16.57 -20.56
C ILE A 210 -14.69 -16.95 -21.71
N ASN A 211 -15.16 -16.94 -22.95
CA ASN A 211 -14.37 -17.31 -24.12
C ASN A 211 -13.26 -16.29 -24.44
N GLN A 212 -13.42 -15.04 -24.05
CA GLN A 212 -12.42 -13.98 -24.23
C GLN A 212 -11.25 -14.10 -23.25
N LEU A 213 -11.45 -14.72 -22.08
CA LEU A 213 -10.38 -14.87 -21.07
C LEU A 213 -9.35 -15.89 -21.53
N SER A 214 -8.07 -15.64 -21.23
CA SER A 214 -6.95 -16.56 -21.53
C SER A 214 -6.74 -17.63 -20.46
N CYS A 215 -7.47 -17.57 -19.33
CA CYS A 215 -7.30 -18.41 -18.14
C CYS A 215 -8.29 -19.58 -18.07
N SER A 216 -8.04 -20.53 -17.14
CA SER A 216 -9.00 -21.57 -16.78
C SER A 216 -10.10 -20.98 -15.90
N VAL A 217 -11.36 -21.34 -16.22
CA VAL A 217 -12.54 -20.87 -15.50
C VAL A 217 -13.23 -22.04 -14.80
N TYR A 218 -13.51 -21.85 -13.52
CA TYR A 218 -14.22 -22.83 -12.69
C TYR A 218 -15.49 -22.23 -12.12
N ARG A 219 -16.56 -22.99 -12.12
CA ARG A 219 -17.81 -22.63 -11.46
C ARG A 219 -17.88 -23.31 -10.09
N ILE A 220 -18.14 -22.52 -9.05
CA ILE A 220 -18.43 -23.02 -7.71
C ILE A 220 -19.92 -22.81 -7.45
N GLN A 221 -20.62 -23.86 -7.13
CA GLN A 221 -22.06 -23.80 -6.84
C GLN A 221 -22.41 -24.66 -5.62
N LYS A 222 -23.47 -24.28 -4.89
CA LYS A 222 -24.00 -25.08 -3.80
C LYS A 222 -24.66 -26.32 -4.37
N GLN A 223 -24.50 -27.47 -3.73
CA GLN A 223 -25.27 -28.67 -4.03
C GLN A 223 -26.70 -28.51 -3.49
N ALA A 224 -27.66 -29.13 -4.16
CA ALA A 224 -29.04 -29.17 -3.67
C ALA A 224 -29.15 -29.96 -2.37
N GLY A 225 -30.16 -29.64 -1.53
CA GLY A 225 -30.47 -30.39 -0.31
C GLY A 225 -29.73 -29.90 0.94
N TYR A 226 -29.15 -28.68 0.92
CA TYR A 226 -28.62 -28.06 2.13
C TYR A 226 -29.72 -27.39 2.95
N ASP A 227 -29.54 -27.33 4.26
CA ASP A 227 -30.39 -26.58 5.17
C ASP A 227 -29.95 -25.12 5.21
N GLU A 228 -30.86 -24.18 4.99
CA GLU A 228 -30.55 -22.72 5.01
C GLU A 228 -30.24 -22.22 6.42
N GLU A 229 -30.77 -22.90 7.45
CA GLU A 229 -30.53 -22.55 8.85
C GLU A 229 -29.25 -23.19 9.41
N ASP A 230 -28.72 -24.25 8.76
CA ASP A 230 -27.48 -24.92 9.17
C ASP A 230 -26.41 -24.84 8.10
N LEU A 231 -25.50 -23.86 8.24
CA LEU A 231 -24.39 -23.64 7.32
C LEU A 231 -23.43 -24.84 7.21
N SER A 232 -23.41 -25.74 8.18
CA SER A 232 -22.56 -26.93 8.18
C SER A 232 -23.01 -27.96 7.14
N THR A 233 -24.27 -27.91 6.69
CA THR A 233 -24.84 -28.78 5.68
C THR A 233 -24.49 -28.37 4.24
N ILE A 234 -23.97 -27.15 4.05
CA ILE A 234 -23.65 -26.64 2.73
C ILE A 234 -22.46 -27.41 2.14
N ARG A 235 -22.70 -28.03 1.00
CA ARG A 235 -21.68 -28.65 0.15
C ARG A 235 -21.54 -27.84 -1.13
N THR A 236 -20.30 -27.70 -1.58
CA THR A 236 -20.00 -27.01 -2.84
C THR A 236 -19.50 -27.99 -3.89
N LEU A 237 -19.91 -27.78 -5.13
CA LEU A 237 -19.39 -28.48 -6.29
C LEU A 237 -18.56 -27.50 -7.13
N THR A 238 -17.36 -27.90 -7.48
CA THR A 238 -16.48 -27.14 -8.39
C THR A 238 -16.45 -27.85 -9.73
N THR A 239 -16.81 -27.13 -10.79
CA THR A 239 -16.83 -27.67 -12.15
C THR A 239 -15.95 -26.80 -13.04
N LYS A 240 -15.06 -27.42 -13.82
CA LYS A 240 -14.29 -26.72 -14.84
C LYS A 240 -15.19 -26.38 -16.01
N ILE A 241 -15.16 -25.07 -16.42
CA ILE A 241 -15.98 -24.55 -17.54
C ILE A 241 -15.12 -24.34 -18.77
N LYS A 242 -13.86 -23.86 -18.55
CA LYS A 242 -12.88 -23.61 -19.61
C LYS A 242 -11.51 -24.14 -19.23
#